data_a7bb2d3c2fff0df02286b6c5318a1643
#
_entry.id   a7bb2d3c2fff0df02286b6c5318a1643
#
_cell.length_a   1.000
_cell.length_b   1.000
_cell.length_c   1.000
_cell.angle_alpha   90.00
_cell.angle_beta   90.00
_cell.angle_gamma   90.00
#
_symmetry.space_group_name_H-M   'P 1'
#
loop_
_entity.id
_entity.type
_entity.pdbx_description
1 polymer ?
#
loop_
_entity_poly.entity_id
_entity_poly.type
_entity_poly.pdbx_seq_one_letter_code
_entity_poly.pdbx_strand_id
1 'polypeptide(L)'
;MTRTRILLAGAAVVLLLSGCTPEPAPVVTDSPTAVVPETTPTPEVTPEPEGFSDEDLLNIAESISSGNTAALEQYLAPSVLFTIAASEFSETRTPVEAIGDLAYLESATGWEFPIDDATVDGYRGGDYATFIPDDAYGGVAASGQVIIFGFEGESIVSIFISADEALL
;
A
#
# COMPACT_ATOMS: atom_id res chain seq x y z
N MET A 1 43.05 3.02 -14.51
CA MET A 1 43.97 3.37 -13.43
C MET A 1 43.66 4.82 -13.07
N THR A 2 43.11 5.08 -11.92
CA THR A 2 43.28 6.28 -11.07
C THR A 2 42.13 6.28 -10.05
N ARG A 3 42.46 5.89 -8.83
CA ARG A 3 41.53 5.90 -7.69
C ARG A 3 41.50 7.30 -7.09
N THR A 4 40.35 7.93 -7.06
CA THR A 4 40.15 9.16 -6.28
C THR A 4 39.35 8.81 -5.02
N ARG A 5 39.99 8.89 -3.86
CA ARG A 5 39.38 8.81 -2.53
C ARG A 5 38.94 10.21 -2.13
N ILE A 6 37.68 10.41 -1.84
CA ILE A 6 37.16 11.63 -1.19
C ILE A 6 36.79 11.26 0.24
N LEU A 7 37.54 11.82 1.17
CA LEU A 7 37.26 11.91 2.60
C LEU A 7 36.34 13.10 2.81
N LEU A 8 35.21 12.94 3.49
CA LEU A 8 34.46 14.08 4.02
C LEU A 8 34.19 13.89 5.52
N ALA A 9 34.59 14.94 6.22
CA ALA A 9 34.64 15.09 7.65
C ALA A 9 33.25 15.27 8.29
N GLY A 10 33.13 14.83 9.54
CA GLY A 10 31.94 14.97 10.36
C GLY A 10 31.66 16.38 10.86
N ALA A 11 30.40 16.68 11.12
CA ALA A 11 29.94 17.80 11.91
C ALA A 11 29.06 17.28 13.06
N ALA A 12 29.54 17.49 14.30
CA ALA A 12 28.81 17.21 15.53
C ALA A 12 27.86 18.39 15.83
N VAL A 13 26.57 18.08 16.01
CA VAL A 13 25.59 19.07 16.51
C VAL A 13 25.30 18.78 17.97
N VAL A 14 25.62 19.74 18.83
CA VAL A 14 25.32 19.75 20.25
C VAL A 14 23.94 20.34 20.49
N LEU A 15 23.01 19.57 21.06
CA LEU A 15 21.68 20.02 21.47
C LEU A 15 21.70 20.41 22.94
N LEU A 16 21.40 21.69 23.20
CA LEU A 16 21.23 22.29 24.52
C LEU A 16 19.83 21.95 25.07
N LEU A 17 19.81 21.35 26.26
CA LEU A 17 18.61 21.09 27.05
C LEU A 17 18.22 22.38 27.81
N SER A 18 17.03 22.92 27.49
CA SER A 18 16.41 24.00 28.29
C SER A 18 15.44 23.40 29.30
N GLY A 19 15.70 23.65 30.58
CA GLY A 19 14.90 23.16 31.69
C GLY A 19 13.58 23.91 31.86
N CYS A 20 12.51 23.20 32.17
CA CYS A 20 11.23 23.74 32.62
C CYS A 20 11.18 23.80 34.15
N THR A 21 10.92 24.99 34.68
CA THR A 21 10.67 25.28 36.09
C THR A 21 9.19 24.94 36.42
N PRO A 22 8.87 24.28 37.55
CA PRO A 22 7.48 24.05 37.93
C PRO A 22 6.91 25.30 38.63
N GLU A 23 5.72 25.72 38.18
CA GLU A 23 4.89 26.78 38.73
C GLU A 23 4.03 26.24 39.90
N PRO A 24 3.85 27.00 41.01
CA PRO A 24 3.08 26.56 42.17
C PRO A 24 1.57 26.59 41.91
N ALA A 25 0.90 25.53 42.38
CA ALA A 25 -0.53 25.33 42.24
C ALA A 25 -1.39 26.38 43.00
N PRO A 26 -2.53 26.83 42.45
CA PRO A 26 -3.50 27.65 43.15
C PRO A 26 -4.36 26.81 44.12
N VAL A 27 -4.62 27.41 45.28
CA VAL A 27 -5.48 26.89 46.35
C VAL A 27 -6.93 26.82 45.88
N VAL A 28 -7.54 25.66 45.95
CA VAL A 28 -8.95 25.45 45.57
C VAL A 28 -9.86 25.76 46.77
N THR A 29 -10.74 26.74 46.59
CA THR A 29 -11.83 27.03 47.53
C THR A 29 -13.01 26.11 47.24
N ASP A 30 -13.49 25.38 48.26
CA ASP A 30 -14.67 24.53 48.19
C ASP A 30 -15.90 25.31 47.78
N SER A 31 -16.56 24.87 46.70
CA SER A 31 -17.87 25.27 46.30
C SER A 31 -18.77 24.03 46.17
N PRO A 32 -20.06 24.06 46.60
CA PRO A 32 -20.85 22.87 46.77
C PRO A 32 -21.23 22.19 45.44
N THR A 33 -21.09 20.90 45.48
CA THR A 33 -21.33 19.91 44.41
C THR A 33 -22.77 20.01 43.88
N ALA A 34 -22.91 20.49 42.65
CA ALA A 34 -24.07 20.16 41.82
C ALA A 34 -23.86 18.77 41.21
N VAL A 35 -24.74 17.84 41.55
CA VAL A 35 -24.77 16.49 40.94
C VAL A 35 -25.20 16.65 39.48
N VAL A 36 -24.22 16.64 38.57
CA VAL A 36 -24.47 16.50 37.14
C VAL A 36 -24.77 15.01 36.87
N PRO A 37 -25.87 14.66 36.19
CA PRO A 37 -26.10 13.28 35.80
C PRO A 37 -24.96 12.84 34.88
N GLU A 38 -24.30 11.76 35.26
CA GLU A 38 -23.24 11.10 34.53
C GLU A 38 -23.83 10.55 33.20
N THR A 39 -23.63 11.31 32.13
CA THR A 39 -23.92 10.82 30.77
C THR A 39 -22.88 9.75 30.46
N THR A 40 -23.31 8.49 30.53
CA THR A 40 -22.52 7.37 30.03
C THR A 40 -22.05 7.69 28.60
N PRO A 41 -20.72 7.73 28.32
CA PRO A 41 -20.27 7.95 26.96
C PRO A 41 -20.80 6.80 26.09
N THR A 42 -21.59 7.16 25.08
CA THR A 42 -21.92 6.24 23.99
C THR A 42 -20.58 5.80 23.40
N PRO A 43 -20.33 4.49 23.22
CA PRO A 43 -19.12 4.04 22.58
C PRO A 43 -19.04 4.69 21.20
N GLU A 44 -18.01 5.48 20.98
CA GLU A 44 -17.65 6.03 19.67
C GLU A 44 -17.34 4.83 18.79
N VAL A 45 -18.26 4.54 17.85
CA VAL A 45 -18.03 3.51 16.84
C VAL A 45 -16.90 4.05 15.98
N THR A 46 -15.68 3.55 16.22
CA THR A 46 -14.57 3.75 15.28
C THR A 46 -15.05 3.21 13.95
N PRO A 47 -15.15 4.02 12.89
CA PRO A 47 -15.49 3.49 11.57
C PRO A 47 -14.47 2.41 11.23
N GLU A 48 -14.96 1.22 10.88
CA GLU A 48 -14.16 0.16 10.31
C GLU A 48 -13.50 0.75 9.05
N PRO A 49 -12.20 0.55 8.81
CA PRO A 49 -11.56 1.08 7.62
C PRO A 49 -12.34 0.58 6.40
N GLU A 50 -13.00 1.48 5.72
CA GLU A 50 -13.63 1.19 4.45
C GLU A 50 -12.49 0.86 3.48
N GLY A 51 -12.59 -0.27 2.76
CA GLY A 51 -11.63 -0.64 1.72
C GLY A 51 -11.64 0.38 0.57
N PHE A 52 -10.93 0.08 -0.51
CA PHE A 52 -10.90 0.95 -1.70
C PHE A 52 -12.31 1.25 -2.21
N SER A 53 -12.57 2.51 -2.52
CA SER A 53 -13.79 2.93 -3.20
C SER A 53 -13.76 2.51 -4.68
N ASP A 54 -14.93 2.45 -5.33
CA ASP A 54 -15.01 2.19 -6.78
C ASP A 54 -14.19 3.22 -7.58
N GLU A 55 -14.10 4.48 -7.11
CA GLU A 55 -13.31 5.53 -7.74
C GLU A 55 -11.81 5.23 -7.65
N ASP A 56 -11.33 4.74 -6.51
CA ASP A 56 -9.93 4.36 -6.33
C ASP A 56 -9.56 3.17 -7.23
N LEU A 57 -10.43 2.15 -7.31
CA LEU A 57 -10.23 1.00 -8.19
C LEU A 57 -10.16 1.43 -9.66
N LEU A 58 -10.99 2.37 -10.10
CA LEU A 58 -10.91 2.96 -11.43
C LEU A 58 -9.61 3.72 -11.66
N ASN A 59 -9.13 4.48 -10.67
CA ASN A 59 -7.86 5.21 -10.76
C ASN A 59 -6.67 4.24 -10.83
N ILE A 60 -6.70 3.13 -10.11
CA ILE A 60 -5.71 2.06 -10.20
C ILE A 60 -5.71 1.46 -11.62
N ALA A 61 -6.88 1.08 -12.15
CA ALA A 61 -7.02 0.57 -13.50
C ALA A 61 -6.52 1.54 -14.57
N GLU A 62 -6.88 2.83 -14.45
CA GLU A 62 -6.41 3.90 -15.36
C GLU A 62 -4.89 4.07 -15.31
N SER A 63 -4.29 3.98 -14.11
CA SER A 63 -2.84 4.09 -13.93
C SER A 63 -2.08 3.02 -14.73
N ILE A 64 -2.59 1.79 -14.71
CA ILE A 64 -2.02 0.69 -15.51
C ILE A 64 -2.31 0.88 -17.00
N SER A 65 -3.56 1.14 -17.35
CA SER A 65 -4.01 1.22 -18.75
C SER A 65 -3.35 2.36 -19.53
N SER A 66 -3.07 3.48 -18.85
CA SER A 66 -2.39 4.64 -19.45
C SER A 66 -0.85 4.55 -19.40
N GLY A 67 -0.30 3.57 -18.66
CA GLY A 67 1.14 3.48 -18.39
C GLY A 67 1.66 4.51 -17.37
N ASN A 68 0.77 5.26 -16.71
CA ASN A 68 1.14 6.20 -15.64
C ASN A 68 1.26 5.49 -14.29
N THR A 69 2.12 4.49 -14.22
CA THR A 69 2.29 3.64 -13.02
C THR A 69 2.75 4.42 -11.78
N ALA A 70 3.37 5.59 -11.97
CA ALA A 70 3.74 6.46 -10.84
C ALA A 70 2.52 6.93 -10.03
N ALA A 71 1.33 6.99 -10.63
CA ALA A 71 0.10 7.34 -9.92
C ALA A 71 -0.34 6.29 -8.90
N LEU A 72 0.19 5.06 -8.97
CA LEU A 72 -0.08 4.00 -7.98
C LEU A 72 0.63 4.23 -6.65
N GLU A 73 1.68 5.07 -6.60
CA GLU A 73 2.49 5.26 -5.39
C GLU A 73 1.63 5.61 -4.16
N GLN A 74 0.59 6.41 -4.36
CA GLN A 74 -0.31 6.84 -3.29
C GLN A 74 -1.15 5.71 -2.68
N TYR A 75 -1.34 4.61 -3.41
CA TYR A 75 -2.13 3.44 -2.99
C TYR A 75 -1.26 2.32 -2.42
N LEU A 76 0.05 2.35 -2.63
CA LEU A 76 0.95 1.27 -2.19
C LEU A 76 1.25 1.36 -0.70
N ALA A 77 1.17 0.23 0.00
CA ALA A 77 1.67 0.10 1.35
C ALA A 77 3.20 0.38 1.38
N PRO A 78 3.77 0.78 2.53
CA PRO A 78 5.22 0.98 2.66
C PRO A 78 6.06 -0.26 2.30
N SER A 79 5.42 -1.43 2.25
CA SER A 79 6.02 -2.72 1.96
C SER A 79 5.01 -3.54 1.16
N VAL A 80 5.35 -3.91 -0.07
CA VAL A 80 4.49 -4.60 -1.02
C VAL A 80 5.14 -5.94 -1.42
N LEU A 81 4.41 -7.04 -1.33
CA LEU A 81 4.85 -8.31 -1.88
C LEU A 81 4.71 -8.27 -3.40
N PHE A 82 5.81 -8.32 -4.13
CA PHE A 82 5.80 -8.32 -5.60
C PHE A 82 6.19 -9.70 -6.12
N THR A 83 5.33 -10.30 -6.93
CA THR A 83 5.52 -11.65 -7.46
C THR A 83 5.38 -11.68 -8.98
N ILE A 84 6.29 -12.35 -9.67
CA ILE A 84 6.23 -12.58 -11.12
C ILE A 84 5.99 -14.07 -11.39
N ALA A 85 4.88 -14.38 -12.06
CA ALA A 85 4.52 -15.75 -12.44
C ALA A 85 5.61 -16.41 -13.31
N ALA A 86 5.73 -17.73 -13.19
CA ALA A 86 6.72 -18.55 -13.91
C ALA A 86 8.18 -18.10 -13.71
N SER A 87 8.44 -17.38 -12.61
CA SER A 87 9.78 -17.00 -12.17
C SER A 87 9.98 -17.36 -10.70
N GLU A 88 11.22 -17.34 -10.23
CA GLU A 88 11.51 -17.49 -8.79
C GLU A 88 11.42 -16.15 -8.04
N PHE A 89 10.90 -15.10 -8.70
CA PHE A 89 10.83 -13.77 -8.14
C PHE A 89 9.54 -13.60 -7.32
N SER A 90 9.70 -13.54 -6.01
CA SER A 90 8.67 -13.15 -5.06
C SER A 90 9.36 -12.45 -3.89
N GLU A 91 9.37 -11.13 -3.88
CA GLU A 91 10.11 -10.33 -2.93
C GLU A 91 9.30 -9.14 -2.42
N THR A 92 9.63 -8.73 -1.21
CA THR A 92 9.09 -7.49 -0.66
C THR A 92 9.79 -6.27 -1.28
N ARG A 93 8.98 -5.32 -1.73
CA ARG A 93 9.40 -4.08 -2.41
C ARG A 93 8.94 -2.85 -1.65
N THR A 94 9.72 -1.78 -1.73
CA THR A 94 9.23 -0.43 -1.44
C THR A 94 8.32 0.03 -2.58
N PRO A 95 7.45 1.05 -2.37
CA PRO A 95 6.60 1.59 -3.44
C PRO A 95 7.36 1.95 -4.71
N VAL A 96 8.50 2.61 -4.58
CA VAL A 96 9.33 3.04 -5.72
C VAL A 96 9.89 1.84 -6.49
N GLU A 97 10.34 0.78 -5.78
CA GLU A 97 10.83 -0.44 -6.42
C GLU A 97 9.70 -1.21 -7.11
N ALA A 98 8.52 -1.33 -6.44
CA ALA A 98 7.35 -1.99 -7.02
C ALA A 98 6.89 -1.30 -8.32
N ILE A 99 6.83 0.04 -8.34
CA ILE A 99 6.54 0.81 -9.56
C ILE A 99 7.59 0.55 -10.64
N GLY A 100 8.87 0.50 -10.27
CA GLY A 100 9.96 0.19 -11.19
C GLY A 100 9.82 -1.21 -11.81
N ASP A 101 9.41 -2.20 -11.01
CA ASP A 101 9.23 -3.59 -11.45
C ASP A 101 8.00 -3.74 -12.39
N LEU A 102 7.02 -2.82 -12.36
CA LEU A 102 5.91 -2.77 -13.32
C LEU A 102 6.37 -2.50 -14.77
N ALA A 103 7.61 -2.08 -15.00
CA ALA A 103 8.21 -2.01 -16.33
C ALA A 103 8.17 -3.37 -17.07
N TYR A 104 8.02 -4.48 -16.32
CA TYR A 104 7.80 -5.81 -16.89
C TYR A 104 6.54 -5.90 -17.77
N LEU A 105 5.56 -5.03 -17.52
CA LEU A 105 4.29 -4.94 -18.26
C LEU A 105 4.28 -3.79 -19.30
N GLU A 106 5.40 -3.13 -19.56
CA GLU A 106 5.46 -1.93 -20.42
C GLU A 106 4.96 -2.19 -21.86
N SER A 107 5.07 -3.43 -22.33
CA SER A 107 4.57 -3.82 -23.66
C SER A 107 3.08 -4.18 -23.69
N ALA A 108 2.42 -4.28 -22.54
CA ALA A 108 1.02 -4.67 -22.43
C ALA A 108 0.11 -3.54 -22.93
N THR A 109 -0.93 -3.91 -23.66
CA THR A 109 -1.89 -2.96 -24.23
C THR A 109 -3.31 -3.53 -24.21
N GLY A 110 -4.30 -2.62 -24.19
CA GLY A 110 -5.70 -3.04 -24.25
C GLY A 110 -6.14 -3.76 -22.97
N TRP A 111 -5.86 -3.15 -21.84
CA TRP A 111 -6.24 -3.65 -20.54
C TRP A 111 -7.75 -3.65 -20.33
N GLU A 112 -8.27 -4.73 -19.79
CA GLU A 112 -9.65 -4.88 -19.31
C GLU A 112 -9.62 -5.08 -17.79
N PHE A 113 -10.38 -4.24 -17.07
CA PHE A 113 -10.57 -4.25 -15.62
C PHE A 113 -12.06 -4.15 -15.27
N PRO A 114 -12.51 -4.81 -14.18
CA PRO A 114 -11.83 -5.90 -13.49
C PRO A 114 -11.85 -7.21 -14.28
N ILE A 115 -10.93 -8.14 -13.95
CA ILE A 115 -11.05 -9.54 -14.35
C ILE A 115 -12.28 -10.12 -13.63
N ASP A 116 -13.06 -10.96 -14.33
CA ASP A 116 -14.21 -11.62 -13.70
C ASP A 116 -13.79 -12.64 -12.63
N ASP A 117 -14.63 -12.79 -11.60
CA ASP A 117 -14.35 -13.64 -10.44
C ASP A 117 -14.05 -15.10 -10.82
N ALA A 118 -14.72 -15.64 -11.85
CA ALA A 118 -14.51 -17.03 -12.25
C ALA A 118 -13.11 -17.25 -12.86
N THR A 119 -12.58 -16.24 -13.56
CA THR A 119 -11.22 -16.25 -14.10
C THR A 119 -10.19 -16.15 -12.97
N VAL A 120 -10.40 -15.23 -12.01
CA VAL A 120 -9.53 -15.11 -10.82
C VAL A 120 -9.54 -16.40 -10.00
N ASP A 121 -10.69 -17.05 -9.82
CA ASP A 121 -10.80 -18.35 -9.16
C ASP A 121 -10.06 -19.45 -9.91
N GLY A 122 -10.05 -19.38 -11.25
CA GLY A 122 -9.23 -20.27 -12.08
C GLY A 122 -7.74 -20.15 -11.75
N TYR A 123 -7.22 -18.94 -11.64
CA TYR A 123 -5.83 -18.69 -11.29
C TYR A 123 -5.51 -19.14 -9.86
N ARG A 124 -6.44 -18.99 -8.90
CA ARG A 124 -6.32 -19.54 -7.53
C ARG A 124 -6.29 -21.05 -7.51
N GLY A 125 -6.91 -21.71 -8.48
CA GLY A 125 -6.88 -23.17 -8.61
C GLY A 125 -5.52 -23.74 -9.02
N GLY A 126 -4.58 -22.89 -9.46
CA GLY A 126 -3.27 -23.25 -9.96
C GLY A 126 -2.14 -23.17 -8.91
N ASP A 127 -0.93 -23.11 -9.40
CA ASP A 127 0.30 -23.07 -8.58
C ASP A 127 0.47 -21.74 -7.83
N TYR A 128 -0.30 -20.73 -8.19
CA TYR A 128 -0.21 -19.35 -7.68
C TYR A 128 -1.25 -18.99 -6.61
N ALA A 129 -2.03 -19.97 -6.13
CA ALA A 129 -3.10 -19.78 -5.14
C ALA A 129 -2.67 -18.95 -3.91
N THR A 130 -1.43 -19.09 -3.46
CA THR A 130 -0.91 -18.38 -2.28
C THR A 130 -0.59 -16.91 -2.53
N PHE A 131 -0.57 -16.47 -3.77
CA PHE A 131 -0.23 -15.09 -4.18
C PHE A 131 -1.44 -14.27 -4.62
N ILE A 132 -2.61 -14.93 -4.76
CA ILE A 132 -3.85 -14.30 -5.26
C ILE A 132 -4.86 -14.30 -4.11
N PRO A 133 -5.05 -13.18 -3.40
CA PRO A 133 -5.97 -13.07 -2.26
C PRO A 133 -7.44 -13.18 -2.68
N ASP A 134 -8.32 -13.41 -1.68
CA ASP A 134 -9.76 -13.60 -1.92
C ASP A 134 -10.45 -12.32 -2.44
N ASP A 135 -9.96 -11.16 -2.05
CA ASP A 135 -10.43 -9.82 -2.43
C ASP A 135 -9.59 -9.19 -3.56
N ALA A 136 -8.98 -10.02 -4.40
CA ALA A 136 -8.12 -9.56 -5.48
C ALA A 136 -8.85 -8.71 -6.51
N TYR A 137 -8.21 -7.63 -6.94
CA TYR A 137 -8.62 -6.81 -8.07
C TYR A 137 -7.55 -6.88 -9.16
N GLY A 138 -7.92 -7.17 -10.38
CA GLY A 138 -6.93 -7.37 -11.42
C GLY A 138 -7.41 -6.97 -12.80
N GLY A 139 -6.46 -6.95 -13.74
CA GLY A 139 -6.67 -6.69 -15.15
C GLY A 139 -5.93 -7.68 -16.04
N VAL A 140 -6.50 -7.93 -17.23
CA VAL A 140 -5.88 -8.69 -18.30
C VAL A 140 -5.69 -7.80 -19.51
N ALA A 141 -4.51 -7.86 -20.13
CA ALA A 141 -4.23 -7.13 -21.35
C ALA A 141 -4.63 -7.95 -22.57
N ALA A 142 -5.04 -7.30 -23.66
CA ALA A 142 -5.31 -7.97 -24.94
C ALA A 142 -4.10 -8.73 -25.48
N SER A 143 -2.91 -8.40 -25.02
CA SER A 143 -1.63 -9.08 -25.33
C SER A 143 -1.31 -10.24 -24.39
N GLY A 144 -2.20 -10.57 -23.43
CA GLY A 144 -2.12 -11.75 -22.56
C GLY A 144 -1.46 -11.49 -21.20
N GLN A 145 -0.91 -10.31 -20.94
CA GLN A 145 -0.34 -10.01 -19.61
C GLN A 145 -1.46 -9.88 -18.58
N VAL A 146 -1.14 -10.26 -17.33
CA VAL A 146 -2.06 -10.20 -16.20
C VAL A 146 -1.41 -9.40 -15.08
N ILE A 147 -2.21 -8.58 -14.39
CA ILE A 147 -1.85 -7.94 -13.13
C ILE A 147 -2.96 -8.16 -12.11
N ILE A 148 -2.58 -8.50 -10.87
CA ILE A 148 -3.52 -8.69 -9.76
C ILE A 148 -2.98 -7.95 -8.54
N PHE A 149 -3.84 -7.20 -7.89
CA PHE A 149 -3.58 -6.47 -6.65
C PHE A 149 -4.28 -7.15 -5.48
N GLY A 150 -3.59 -7.25 -4.35
CA GLY A 150 -4.17 -7.60 -3.07
C GLY A 150 -4.14 -6.42 -2.12
N PHE A 151 -5.19 -6.31 -1.31
CA PHE A 151 -5.46 -5.15 -0.49
C PHE A 151 -5.42 -5.46 1.00
N GLU A 152 -5.08 -4.45 1.80
CA GLU A 152 -5.32 -4.42 3.24
C GLU A 152 -5.79 -3.00 3.61
N GLY A 153 -7.07 -2.86 3.98
CA GLY A 153 -7.70 -1.55 4.15
C GLY A 153 -7.64 -0.73 2.85
N GLU A 154 -7.09 0.47 2.92
CA GLU A 154 -6.92 1.38 1.79
C GLU A 154 -5.52 1.31 1.16
N SER A 155 -4.84 0.16 1.25
CA SER A 155 -3.49 0.00 0.73
C SER A 155 -3.33 -1.26 -0.11
N ILE A 156 -2.59 -1.17 -1.20
CA ILE A 156 -2.12 -2.31 -1.98
C ILE A 156 -0.94 -2.93 -1.24
N VAL A 157 -1.09 -4.16 -0.76
CA VAL A 157 -0.06 -4.90 -0.03
C VAL A 157 0.62 -5.97 -0.87
N SER A 158 0.01 -6.37 -1.99
CA SER A 158 0.62 -7.31 -2.93
C SER A 158 0.32 -6.95 -4.38
N ILE A 159 1.28 -7.25 -5.25
CA ILE A 159 1.17 -7.16 -6.70
C ILE A 159 1.68 -8.48 -7.28
N PHE A 160 0.81 -9.16 -8.01
CA PHE A 160 1.14 -10.35 -8.76
C PHE A 160 1.03 -10.04 -10.25
N ILE A 161 2.03 -10.40 -11.04
CA ILE A 161 2.04 -10.20 -12.50
C ILE A 161 2.40 -11.47 -13.25
N SER A 162 1.84 -11.60 -14.45
CA SER A 162 2.22 -12.61 -15.44
C SER A 162 2.48 -11.98 -16.80
N ALA A 163 3.48 -12.50 -17.51
CA ALA A 163 3.77 -12.11 -18.89
C ALA A 163 2.75 -12.69 -19.89
N ASP A 164 2.08 -13.76 -19.52
CA ASP A 164 1.08 -14.46 -20.34
C ASP A 164 0.08 -15.15 -19.42
N GLU A 165 -1.21 -14.99 -19.68
CA GLU A 165 -2.28 -15.66 -18.96
C GLU A 165 -2.14 -17.20 -19.01
N ALA A 166 -1.60 -17.72 -20.11
CA ALA A 166 -1.37 -19.17 -20.28
C ALA A 166 -0.34 -19.76 -19.29
N LEU A 167 0.34 -18.93 -18.50
CA LEU A 167 1.27 -19.35 -17.44
C LEU A 167 0.55 -19.55 -16.09
N LEU A 168 -0.73 -19.21 -15.98
CA LEU A 168 -1.54 -19.27 -14.77
C LEU A 168 -2.47 -20.48 -14.79
#